data_c5fbfa215d450902afc73cd19302a167
#
_entry.id   c5fbfa215d450902afc73cd19302a167
#
_cell.length_a   1.000
_cell.length_b   1.000
_cell.length_c   1.000
_cell.angle_alpha   90.00
_cell.angle_beta   90.00
_cell.angle_gamma   90.00
#
_symmetry.space_group_name_H-M   'P 1'
#
loop_
_entity.id
_entity.type
_entity.pdbx_description
1 polymer ?
#
loop_
_entity_poly.entity_id
_entity_poly.type
_entity_poly.pdbx_seq_one_letter_code
_entity_poly.pdbx_strand_id
1 'polypeptide(L)'
;MLIDGQADFRSLLTHHISTHWPDAIISAYDPITAGQLPDEFSGAGNDLVLLGNSLGDREGLEVLQQFSRRLGFPPIVFFGAEPEESRALQVGAERFFNRDELRHNAFVICMSDILRRRRGVASTGSLFVGDDKAGINPLIRGYRFEKKLSASNHSVVYLAKKESSEEDIVLKVLQQVPDVADSIGAFDRFLQEYELIAEIEHPNIVKIFDLGVGDDHAHIVMEYLDGGDLKQRIAKGISEPDAVRYLRQIAGALAQVHEVGILHRDLKPGNIMLRNDNSVALIDFGLAKRMRLQLEITGSGEIFGTPYYMSPEQGHGNGVDLRSDIYSLGVIFFEMLTGEKPFRADTAMGIIYRHAQSPVPLLPTRLAKYQALINMMLAKKPENRLDSAAEVEEWL
;
A
#
# COMPACT_ATOMS: atom_id res chain seq x y z
N MET A 1 9.49 27.78 3.46
CA MET A 1 10.90 28.24 3.42
C MET A 1 11.81 27.05 3.66
N LEU A 2 12.93 26.97 2.95
CA LEU A 2 13.91 25.87 3.03
C LEU A 2 15.25 26.44 3.51
N ILE A 3 15.82 25.89 4.59
CA ILE A 3 17.05 26.37 5.23
C ILE A 3 18.02 25.19 5.36
N ASP A 4 19.08 25.19 4.56
CA ASP A 4 20.16 24.20 4.62
C ASP A 4 21.40 24.74 3.88
N GLY A 5 22.61 24.40 4.32
CA GLY A 5 23.87 24.85 3.70
C GLY A 5 24.28 24.03 2.47
N GLN A 6 23.70 22.86 2.22
CA GLN A 6 24.08 22.01 1.09
C GLN A 6 23.17 22.28 -0.11
N ALA A 7 23.78 22.73 -1.21
CA ALA A 7 23.07 23.10 -2.44
C ALA A 7 22.31 21.94 -3.07
N ASP A 8 22.92 20.75 -3.10
CA ASP A 8 22.31 19.54 -3.69
C ASP A 8 21.04 19.13 -2.93
N PHE A 9 21.06 19.22 -1.60
CA PHE A 9 19.91 18.90 -0.77
C PHE A 9 18.79 19.93 -0.92
N ARG A 10 19.12 21.23 -1.01
CA ARG A 10 18.13 22.26 -1.32
C ARG A 10 17.50 22.04 -2.68
N SER A 11 18.28 21.62 -3.69
CA SER A 11 17.80 21.32 -5.02
C SER A 11 16.86 20.10 -5.03
N LEU A 12 17.20 19.05 -4.28
CA LEU A 12 16.40 17.85 -4.11
C LEU A 12 15.03 18.19 -3.48
N LEU A 13 15.00 18.92 -2.38
CA LEU A 13 13.76 19.34 -1.73
C LEU A 13 12.93 20.26 -2.63
N THR A 14 13.58 21.19 -3.33
CA THR A 14 12.91 22.06 -4.30
C THR A 14 12.26 21.26 -5.40
N HIS A 15 12.95 20.24 -5.92
CA HIS A 15 12.41 19.34 -6.93
C HIS A 15 11.16 18.59 -6.40
N HIS A 16 11.23 18.01 -5.21
CA HIS A 16 10.09 17.32 -4.59
C HIS A 16 8.87 18.23 -4.41
N ILE A 17 9.10 19.47 -3.96
CA ILE A 17 8.03 20.45 -3.74
C ILE A 17 7.42 20.88 -5.09
N SER A 18 8.25 21.28 -6.06
CA SER A 18 7.78 21.78 -7.36
C SER A 18 7.08 20.73 -8.19
N THR A 19 7.46 19.46 -8.04
CA THR A 19 6.81 18.33 -8.72
C THR A 19 5.37 18.15 -8.23
N HIS A 20 5.14 18.28 -6.92
CA HIS A 20 3.82 18.07 -6.33
C HIS A 20 2.98 19.35 -6.23
N TRP A 21 3.60 20.47 -5.88
CA TRP A 21 2.97 21.80 -5.80
C TRP A 21 3.63 22.78 -6.79
N PRO A 22 3.24 22.75 -8.07
CA PRO A 22 3.88 23.62 -9.08
C PRO A 22 3.75 25.13 -8.82
N ASP A 23 2.70 25.52 -8.08
CA ASP A 23 2.41 26.92 -7.72
C ASP A 23 3.03 27.32 -6.36
N ALA A 24 3.82 26.46 -5.70
CA ALA A 24 4.42 26.77 -4.42
C ALA A 24 5.53 27.82 -4.54
N ILE A 25 5.48 28.83 -3.69
CA ILE A 25 6.56 29.82 -3.58
C ILE A 25 7.63 29.27 -2.63
N ILE A 26 8.80 28.91 -3.16
CA ILE A 26 9.91 28.33 -2.41
C ILE A 26 10.95 29.40 -2.16
N SER A 27 11.18 29.74 -0.88
CA SER A 27 12.28 30.60 -0.45
C SER A 27 13.38 29.71 0.09
N ALA A 28 14.47 29.53 -0.66
CA ALA A 28 15.63 28.76 -0.24
C ALA A 28 16.67 29.70 0.40
N TYR A 29 17.20 29.30 1.56
CA TYR A 29 18.21 30.05 2.30
C TYR A 29 19.42 29.19 2.59
N ASP A 30 20.60 29.73 2.27
CA ASP A 30 21.89 29.09 2.51
C ASP A 30 22.62 29.82 3.62
N PRO A 31 22.66 29.30 4.85
CA PRO A 31 23.34 29.97 5.97
C PRO A 31 24.87 30.02 5.86
N ILE A 32 25.48 29.21 4.99
CA ILE A 32 26.92 29.21 4.74
C ILE A 32 27.33 30.39 3.88
N THR A 33 26.57 30.68 2.82
CA THR A 33 26.88 31.74 1.85
C THR A 33 26.24 33.08 2.19
N ALA A 34 25.02 33.08 2.71
CA ALA A 34 24.26 34.28 3.05
C ALA A 34 24.43 34.76 4.50
N GLY A 35 25.17 33.99 5.32
CA GLY A 35 25.30 34.21 6.74
C GLY A 35 24.18 33.61 7.57
N GLN A 36 24.34 33.57 8.89
CA GLN A 36 23.34 33.01 9.80
C GLN A 36 22.04 33.83 9.79
N LEU A 37 20.93 33.14 9.94
CA LEU A 37 19.64 33.80 10.09
C LEU A 37 19.65 34.69 11.33
N PRO A 38 19.07 35.91 11.24
CA PRO A 38 18.99 36.81 12.41
C PRO A 38 18.29 36.13 13.59
N ASP A 39 18.76 36.43 14.80
CA ASP A 39 18.12 35.92 16.01
C ASP A 39 16.63 36.31 16.11
N GLU A 40 16.23 37.38 15.45
CA GLU A 40 14.82 37.86 15.38
C GLU A 40 14.00 37.25 14.25
N PHE A 41 14.57 36.33 13.46
CA PHE A 41 13.83 35.71 12.33
C PHE A 41 12.53 35.03 12.82
N SER A 42 11.40 35.57 12.46
CA SER A 42 10.09 35.16 12.94
C SER A 42 9.44 34.03 12.12
N GLY A 43 10.00 33.71 10.96
CA GLY A 43 9.36 32.79 10.01
C GLY A 43 8.06 33.32 9.37
N ALA A 44 7.66 34.58 9.68
CA ALA A 44 6.41 35.13 9.18
C ALA A 44 6.33 35.10 7.66
N GLY A 45 5.12 34.84 7.14
CA GLY A 45 4.87 34.71 5.70
C GLY A 45 5.21 33.35 5.10
N ASN A 46 5.71 32.39 5.90
CA ASN A 46 5.91 31.03 5.47
C ASN A 46 4.83 30.10 6.08
N ASP A 47 4.30 29.19 5.27
CA ASP A 47 3.36 28.17 5.74
C ASP A 47 4.10 27.07 6.50
N LEU A 48 5.35 26.81 6.15
CA LEU A 48 6.18 25.74 6.66
C LEU A 48 7.67 26.11 6.56
N VAL A 49 8.48 25.62 7.50
CA VAL A 49 9.94 25.72 7.46
C VAL A 49 10.54 24.32 7.38
N LEU A 50 11.32 24.09 6.33
CA LEU A 50 12.12 22.89 6.14
C LEU A 50 13.55 23.21 6.59
N LEU A 51 13.98 22.60 7.68
CA LEU A 51 15.24 22.89 8.33
C LEU A 51 16.18 21.69 8.27
N GLY A 52 17.28 21.84 7.56
CA GLY A 52 18.32 20.83 7.52
C GLY A 52 19.30 20.93 8.68
N ASN A 53 20.15 19.92 8.81
CA ASN A 53 21.17 19.86 9.85
C ASN A 53 22.47 20.59 9.48
N SER A 54 22.71 20.86 8.20
CA SER A 54 23.92 21.54 7.71
C SER A 54 23.72 23.05 7.65
N LEU A 55 24.10 23.76 8.73
CA LEU A 55 23.86 25.19 8.88
C LEU A 55 25.18 26.00 9.09
N GLY A 56 26.31 25.49 8.61
CA GLY A 56 27.64 26.10 8.83
C GLY A 56 28.15 25.81 10.22
N ASP A 57 28.43 26.88 10.99
CA ASP A 57 29.03 26.77 12.32
C ASP A 57 28.02 26.44 13.45
N ARG A 58 26.71 26.33 13.12
CA ARG A 58 25.66 26.02 14.11
C ARG A 58 25.10 24.63 13.88
N GLU A 59 24.79 23.91 14.94
CA GLU A 59 24.07 22.67 14.88
C GLU A 59 22.60 22.91 14.54
N GLY A 60 22.04 22.12 13.59
CA GLY A 60 20.65 22.23 13.17
C GLY A 60 19.65 22.06 14.31
N LEU A 61 19.94 21.18 15.29
CA LEU A 61 19.13 20.99 16.50
C LEU A 61 19.07 22.21 17.42
N GLU A 62 20.15 22.98 17.51
CA GLU A 62 20.16 24.23 18.30
C GLU A 62 19.27 25.29 17.65
N VAL A 63 19.34 25.42 16.32
CA VAL A 63 18.49 26.35 15.56
C VAL A 63 17.04 25.92 15.62
N LEU A 64 16.75 24.62 15.51
CA LEU A 64 15.44 24.06 15.71
C LEU A 64 14.87 24.44 17.09
N GLN A 65 15.64 24.24 18.16
CA GLN A 65 15.22 24.57 19.52
C GLN A 65 14.97 26.07 19.70
N GLN A 66 15.78 26.91 19.08
CA GLN A 66 15.60 28.36 19.11
C GLN A 66 14.31 28.80 18.43
N PHE A 67 13.99 28.23 17.28
CA PHE A 67 12.82 28.60 16.50
C PHE A 67 11.53 28.00 17.07
N SER A 68 11.52 26.77 17.52
CA SER A 68 10.35 26.09 18.08
C SER A 68 9.80 26.73 19.35
N ARG A 69 10.63 27.46 20.10
CA ARG A 69 10.24 28.19 21.33
C ARG A 69 9.50 29.51 21.05
N ARG A 70 9.43 29.95 19.80
CA ARG A 70 8.79 31.22 19.43
C ARG A 70 7.33 31.05 19.20
N LEU A 71 6.55 31.85 19.88
CA LEU A 71 5.11 31.85 19.72
C LEU A 71 4.70 32.23 18.28
N GLY A 72 3.90 31.40 17.62
CA GLY A 72 3.45 31.65 16.26
C GLY A 72 4.47 31.35 15.15
N PHE A 73 5.61 30.75 15.47
CA PHE A 73 6.54 30.31 14.44
C PHE A 73 5.90 29.21 13.56
N PRO A 74 6.16 29.18 12.24
CA PRO A 74 5.67 28.12 11.37
C PRO A 74 6.10 26.73 11.84
N PRO A 75 5.33 25.66 11.57
CA PRO A 75 5.77 24.31 11.85
C PRO A 75 7.11 24.02 11.16
N ILE A 76 7.97 23.28 11.86
CA ILE A 76 9.31 22.98 11.37
C ILE A 76 9.42 21.49 11.11
N VAL A 77 9.79 21.13 9.88
CA VAL A 77 10.20 19.77 9.51
C VAL A 77 11.72 19.75 9.49
N PHE A 78 12.30 18.83 10.27
CA PHE A 78 13.72 18.73 10.45
C PHE A 78 14.31 17.56 9.67
N PHE A 79 15.44 17.81 8.99
CA PHE A 79 16.18 16.83 8.22
C PHE A 79 17.55 16.59 8.84
N GLY A 80 17.78 15.38 9.34
CA GLY A 80 19.02 15.03 10.03
C GLY A 80 19.41 13.55 9.84
N ALA A 81 20.34 13.07 10.66
CA ALA A 81 20.71 11.67 10.73
C ALA A 81 19.81 10.91 11.73
N GLU A 82 19.63 9.61 11.52
CA GLU A 82 18.75 8.75 12.34
C GLU A 82 18.90 8.91 13.87
N PRO A 83 20.12 9.02 14.45
CA PRO A 83 20.27 9.21 15.89
C PRO A 83 19.68 10.52 16.44
N GLU A 84 19.37 11.48 15.59
CA GLU A 84 18.85 12.81 15.98
C GLU A 84 17.34 12.86 16.08
N GLU A 85 16.60 11.87 15.55
CA GLU A 85 15.14 11.87 15.45
C GLU A 85 14.45 12.15 16.79
N SER A 86 14.74 11.34 17.81
CA SER A 86 14.11 11.47 19.13
C SER A 86 14.36 12.84 19.75
N ARG A 87 15.56 13.40 19.54
CA ARG A 87 15.92 14.72 20.07
C ARG A 87 15.25 15.84 19.30
N ALA A 88 15.19 15.73 17.96
CA ALA A 88 14.51 16.72 17.10
C ALA A 88 13.03 16.86 17.46
N LEU A 89 12.33 15.74 17.63
CA LEU A 89 10.92 15.73 18.03
C LEU A 89 10.71 16.30 19.45
N GLN A 90 11.59 15.99 20.40
CA GLN A 90 11.53 16.52 21.76
C GLN A 90 11.75 18.04 21.83
N VAL A 91 12.59 18.60 20.98
CA VAL A 91 12.89 20.05 20.98
C VAL A 91 11.93 20.86 20.11
N GLY A 92 10.97 20.20 19.41
CA GLY A 92 9.86 20.88 18.79
C GLY A 92 9.80 20.80 17.26
N ALA A 93 10.46 19.84 16.63
CA ALA A 93 10.17 19.51 15.25
C ALA A 93 8.76 18.93 15.14
N GLU A 94 7.97 19.38 14.16
CA GLU A 94 6.67 18.80 13.83
C GLU A 94 6.85 17.39 13.24
N ARG A 95 7.93 17.20 12.46
CA ARG A 95 8.34 15.93 11.85
C ARG A 95 9.86 15.89 11.68
N PHE A 96 10.36 14.65 11.59
CA PHE A 96 11.76 14.35 11.27
C PHE A 96 11.83 13.49 10.01
N PHE A 97 12.84 13.75 9.17
CA PHE A 97 13.22 12.88 8.06
C PHE A 97 14.71 12.56 8.12
N ASN A 98 15.02 11.28 7.92
CA ASN A 98 16.40 10.90 7.63
C ASN A 98 16.78 11.45 6.26
N ARG A 99 17.83 12.27 6.25
CA ARG A 99 18.28 12.99 5.05
C ARG A 99 18.69 12.06 3.91
N ASP A 100 19.36 10.93 4.26
CA ASP A 100 19.91 9.99 3.30
C ASP A 100 18.85 9.01 2.76
N GLU A 101 17.70 8.94 3.41
CA GLU A 101 16.59 8.03 3.05
C GLU A 101 15.31 8.77 2.64
N LEU A 102 15.45 10.05 2.26
CA LEU A 102 14.28 10.87 1.90
C LEU A 102 13.59 10.35 0.63
N ARG A 103 12.35 9.91 0.80
CA ARG A 103 11.49 9.47 -0.30
C ARG A 103 10.45 10.51 -0.64
N HIS A 104 10.20 10.72 -1.95
CA HIS A 104 9.28 11.74 -2.45
C HIS A 104 7.89 11.63 -1.81
N ASN A 105 7.29 10.44 -1.84
CA ASN A 105 5.91 10.26 -1.37
C ASN A 105 5.76 10.48 0.13
N ALA A 106 6.68 9.94 0.96
CA ALA A 106 6.67 10.16 2.40
C ALA A 106 6.80 11.65 2.76
N PHE A 107 7.66 12.36 2.03
CA PHE A 107 7.83 13.80 2.17
C PHE A 107 6.54 14.57 1.82
N VAL A 108 5.93 14.26 0.67
CA VAL A 108 4.71 14.94 0.20
C VAL A 108 3.53 14.73 1.15
N ILE A 109 3.31 13.49 1.62
CA ILE A 109 2.24 13.17 2.58
C ILE A 109 2.39 14.01 3.85
N CYS A 110 3.60 14.01 4.40
CA CYS A 110 3.90 14.72 5.64
C CYS A 110 3.66 16.23 5.49
N MET A 111 4.13 16.82 4.38
CA MET A 111 3.94 18.25 4.10
C MET A 111 2.45 18.60 3.94
N SER A 112 1.70 17.79 3.21
CA SER A 112 0.25 17.97 3.00
C SER A 112 -0.52 17.95 4.32
N ASP A 113 -0.18 17.01 5.22
CA ASP A 113 -0.82 16.91 6.54
C ASP A 113 -0.55 18.15 7.41
N ILE A 114 0.70 18.61 7.49
CA ILE A 114 1.07 19.79 8.27
C ILE A 114 0.38 21.06 7.75
N LEU A 115 0.37 21.26 6.43
CA LEU A 115 -0.25 22.42 5.79
C LEU A 115 -1.78 22.45 5.99
N ARG A 116 -2.42 21.26 5.92
CA ARG A 116 -3.86 21.12 6.17
C ARG A 116 -4.24 21.51 7.59
N ARG A 117 -3.52 21.00 8.60
CA ARG A 117 -3.77 21.32 10.02
C ARG A 117 -3.67 22.83 10.27
N ARG A 118 -2.72 23.50 9.66
CA ARG A 118 -2.51 24.93 9.83
C ARG A 118 -3.61 25.81 9.21
N ARG A 119 -4.17 25.38 8.08
CA ARG A 119 -5.24 26.14 7.40
C ARG A 119 -6.59 26.08 8.13
N GLY A 120 -6.66 25.36 9.27
CA GLY A 120 -7.89 25.29 10.07
C GLY A 120 -9.05 24.62 9.34
N VAL A 121 -8.80 23.87 8.29
CA VAL A 121 -9.81 23.05 7.62
C VAL A 121 -10.10 21.89 8.57
N ALA A 122 -11.03 22.13 9.49
CA ALA A 122 -11.71 21.04 10.17
C ALA A 122 -12.18 20.08 9.09
N SER A 123 -12.10 18.79 9.36
CA SER A 123 -12.58 17.72 8.49
C SER A 123 -14.08 17.89 8.21
N THR A 124 -14.41 18.80 7.33
CA THR A 124 -15.75 19.01 6.82
C THR A 124 -15.76 18.59 5.37
N GLY A 125 -16.22 17.39 5.17
CA GLY A 125 -16.55 16.92 3.85
C GLY A 125 -15.62 15.81 3.39
N SER A 126 -15.98 14.60 3.78
CA SER A 126 -15.74 13.40 2.97
C SER A 126 -15.99 13.78 1.51
N LEU A 127 -14.99 13.61 0.64
CA LEU A 127 -15.17 13.64 -0.83
C LEU A 127 -16.24 12.63 -1.32
N PHE A 128 -16.91 11.96 -0.39
CA PHE A 128 -17.85 10.87 -0.60
C PHE A 128 -19.25 11.15 0.01
N VAL A 129 -19.57 12.38 0.36
CA VAL A 129 -20.95 12.78 0.72
C VAL A 129 -21.60 13.41 -0.49
N GLY A 130 -22.21 12.61 -1.30
CA GLY A 130 -23.13 12.98 -2.36
C GLY A 130 -23.96 11.77 -2.73
N ASP A 131 -25.27 11.91 -2.55
CA ASP A 131 -26.27 11.03 -3.12
C ASP A 131 -25.92 10.65 -4.56
N ASP A 132 -26.29 9.43 -4.98
CA ASP A 132 -26.05 8.78 -6.28
C ASP A 132 -26.45 9.58 -7.55
N LYS A 133 -26.64 10.89 -7.48
CA LYS A 133 -27.12 11.73 -8.59
C LYS A 133 -26.24 12.91 -9.00
N ALA A 134 -25.15 13.20 -8.30
CA ALA A 134 -24.17 14.20 -8.74
C ALA A 134 -22.78 13.71 -8.35
N GLY A 135 -22.14 12.97 -9.25
CA GLY A 135 -20.80 12.42 -9.04
C GLY A 135 -19.78 13.54 -8.81
N ILE A 136 -19.37 13.73 -7.56
CA ILE A 136 -18.14 14.44 -7.27
C ILE A 136 -17.02 13.41 -7.42
N ASN A 137 -16.48 13.34 -8.63
CA ASN A 137 -15.27 12.56 -8.89
C ASN A 137 -14.09 13.30 -8.25
N PRO A 138 -13.19 12.62 -7.54
CA PRO A 138 -11.95 13.25 -7.07
C PRO A 138 -11.21 13.80 -8.29
N LEU A 139 -10.78 15.06 -8.22
CA LEU A 139 -10.05 15.69 -9.30
C LEU A 139 -8.59 15.25 -9.23
N ILE A 140 -8.25 14.13 -9.87
CA ILE A 140 -6.87 13.67 -10.03
C ILE A 140 -6.38 14.13 -11.41
N ARG A 141 -5.43 15.07 -11.42
CA ARG A 141 -4.92 15.69 -12.66
C ARG A 141 -4.35 14.62 -13.60
N GLY A 142 -4.70 14.72 -14.88
CA GLY A 142 -4.22 13.82 -15.93
C GLY A 142 -5.07 12.56 -16.13
N TYR A 143 -6.16 12.41 -15.36
CA TYR A 143 -7.06 11.27 -15.44
C TYR A 143 -8.52 11.69 -15.48
N ARG A 144 -9.25 11.20 -16.50
CA ARG A 144 -10.70 11.40 -16.65
C ARG A 144 -11.46 10.20 -16.17
N PHE A 145 -12.30 10.36 -15.16
CA PHE A 145 -13.11 9.28 -14.60
C PHE A 145 -14.23 8.89 -15.57
N GLU A 146 -14.37 7.60 -15.82
CA GLU A 146 -15.40 7.02 -16.68
C GLU A 146 -16.49 6.33 -15.85
N LYS A 147 -16.09 5.43 -14.95
CA LYS A 147 -17.04 4.58 -14.21
C LYS A 147 -16.46 4.13 -12.88
N LYS A 148 -17.28 4.13 -11.84
CA LYS A 148 -16.98 3.47 -10.56
C LYS A 148 -17.12 1.94 -10.73
N LEU A 149 -16.04 1.22 -10.45
CA LEU A 149 -15.98 -0.24 -10.54
C LEU A 149 -16.34 -0.91 -9.21
N SER A 150 -15.80 -0.40 -8.10
CA SER A 150 -16.08 -0.91 -6.76
C SER A 150 -15.84 0.15 -5.69
N ALA A 151 -16.39 -0.08 -4.49
CA ALA A 151 -16.10 0.72 -3.32
C ALA A 151 -16.04 -0.17 -2.07
N SER A 152 -15.18 0.21 -1.15
CA SER A 152 -15.07 -0.31 0.21
C SER A 152 -15.04 0.84 1.20
N ASN A 153 -15.01 0.55 2.49
CA ASN A 153 -14.92 1.58 3.53
C ASN A 153 -13.64 2.43 3.46
N HIS A 154 -12.60 1.97 2.74
CA HIS A 154 -11.27 2.60 2.73
C HIS A 154 -10.74 2.92 1.34
N SER A 155 -11.40 2.45 0.29
CA SER A 155 -10.96 2.71 -1.08
C SER A 155 -12.13 2.67 -2.06
N VAL A 156 -11.99 3.43 -3.12
CA VAL A 156 -12.89 3.37 -4.28
C VAL A 156 -12.04 3.12 -5.51
N VAL A 157 -12.52 2.22 -6.36
CA VAL A 157 -11.85 1.85 -7.61
C VAL A 157 -12.66 2.36 -8.78
N TYR A 158 -12.00 3.06 -9.69
CA TYR A 158 -12.60 3.64 -10.89
C TYR A 158 -11.93 3.10 -12.14
N LEU A 159 -12.71 2.93 -13.20
CA LEU A 159 -12.22 2.96 -14.56
C LEU A 159 -12.04 4.43 -14.95
N ALA A 160 -10.89 4.77 -15.48
CA ALA A 160 -10.57 6.12 -15.94
C ALA A 160 -9.76 6.07 -17.23
N LYS A 161 -9.64 7.21 -17.89
CA LYS A 161 -8.76 7.39 -19.05
C LYS A 161 -7.60 8.31 -18.70
N LYS A 162 -6.42 7.95 -19.16
CA LYS A 162 -5.26 8.83 -19.11
C LYS A 162 -5.41 9.91 -20.18
N GLU A 163 -5.53 11.18 -19.77
CA GLU A 163 -5.82 12.29 -20.70
C GLU A 163 -4.80 12.46 -21.81
N SER A 164 -3.53 12.05 -21.58
CA SER A 164 -2.46 12.17 -22.58
C SER A 164 -2.47 11.09 -23.67
N SER A 165 -3.08 9.92 -23.42
CA SER A 165 -3.06 8.76 -24.33
C SER A 165 -4.43 8.17 -24.64
N GLU A 166 -5.50 8.63 -23.94
CA GLU A 166 -6.86 8.05 -23.99
C GLU A 166 -6.90 6.54 -23.61
N GLU A 167 -5.84 6.05 -22.97
CA GLU A 167 -5.70 4.67 -22.52
C GLU A 167 -6.60 4.42 -21.30
N ASP A 168 -7.30 3.26 -21.31
CA ASP A 168 -8.09 2.81 -20.17
C ASP A 168 -7.18 2.34 -19.04
N ILE A 169 -7.40 2.90 -17.85
CA ILE A 169 -6.64 2.57 -16.64
C ILE A 169 -7.60 2.33 -15.46
N VAL A 170 -7.10 1.65 -14.45
CA VAL A 170 -7.76 1.57 -13.15
C VAL A 170 -7.14 2.56 -12.21
N LEU A 171 -7.98 3.36 -11.58
CA LEU A 171 -7.60 4.31 -10.54
C LEU A 171 -8.19 3.84 -9.21
N LYS A 172 -7.33 3.40 -8.31
CA LYS A 172 -7.71 3.05 -6.94
C LYS A 172 -7.41 4.21 -6.02
N VAL A 173 -8.46 4.81 -5.47
CA VAL A 173 -8.37 5.95 -4.55
C VAL A 173 -8.56 5.43 -3.13
N LEU A 174 -7.59 5.72 -2.27
CA LEU A 174 -7.54 5.32 -0.87
C LEU A 174 -7.90 6.53 -0.01
N GLN A 175 -8.82 6.35 0.91
CA GLN A 175 -9.15 7.38 1.89
C GLN A 175 -8.15 7.33 3.05
N GLN A 176 -7.60 8.46 3.44
CA GLN A 176 -6.91 8.56 4.72
C GLN A 176 -7.92 8.42 5.84
N VAL A 177 -7.66 7.53 6.79
CA VAL A 177 -8.47 7.42 8.01
C VAL A 177 -7.94 8.45 9.01
N PRO A 178 -8.74 9.47 9.43
CA PRO A 178 -8.22 10.62 10.18
C PRO A 178 -7.84 10.37 11.64
N ASP A 179 -8.20 9.27 12.28
CA ASP A 179 -8.36 9.25 13.74
C ASP A 179 -7.43 8.34 14.57
N VAL A 180 -6.31 7.84 14.05
CA VAL A 180 -5.39 7.05 14.90
C VAL A 180 -3.97 7.58 14.78
N ALA A 181 -3.36 7.96 15.91
CA ALA A 181 -1.99 8.48 15.98
C ALA A 181 -0.93 7.53 15.37
N ASP A 182 -1.24 6.23 15.25
CA ASP A 182 -0.42 5.21 14.58
C ASP A 182 -0.70 5.05 13.07
N SER A 183 -1.70 5.74 12.52
CA SER A 183 -2.16 5.53 11.14
C SER A 183 -1.21 6.09 10.08
N ILE A 184 -0.42 7.12 10.40
CA ILE A 184 0.52 7.76 9.47
C ILE A 184 1.64 6.78 9.10
N GLY A 185 2.30 6.17 10.07
CA GLY A 185 3.35 5.18 9.80
C GLY A 185 2.86 3.89 9.11
N ALA A 186 1.57 3.55 9.28
CA ALA A 186 0.96 2.42 8.59
C ALA A 186 0.65 2.75 7.11
N PHE A 187 0.21 3.98 6.84
CA PHE A 187 -0.07 4.47 5.50
C PHE A 187 1.21 4.67 4.68
N ASP A 188 2.27 5.20 5.28
CA ASP A 188 3.58 5.34 4.64
C ASP A 188 4.16 3.97 4.26
N ARG A 189 4.08 2.99 5.16
CA ARG A 189 4.48 1.61 4.86
C ARG A 189 3.67 1.00 3.72
N PHE A 190 2.36 1.29 3.67
CA PHE A 190 1.49 0.85 2.58
C PHE A 190 1.98 1.40 1.23
N LEU A 191 2.28 2.69 1.14
CA LEU A 191 2.80 3.30 -0.08
C LEU A 191 4.18 2.75 -0.47
N GLN A 192 5.08 2.58 0.50
CA GLN A 192 6.40 1.98 0.27
C GLN A 192 6.29 0.56 -0.31
N GLU A 193 5.38 -0.26 0.20
CA GLU A 193 5.16 -1.61 -0.33
C GLU A 193 4.61 -1.56 -1.77
N TYR A 194 3.73 -0.58 -2.11
CA TYR A 194 3.28 -0.39 -3.49
C TYR A 194 4.37 0.15 -4.43
N GLU A 195 5.28 0.99 -3.95
CA GLU A 195 6.46 1.42 -4.71
C GLU A 195 7.34 0.23 -5.09
N LEU A 196 7.61 -0.67 -4.14
CA LEU A 196 8.37 -1.89 -4.43
C LEU A 196 7.66 -2.79 -5.44
N ILE A 197 6.32 -2.91 -5.36
CA ILE A 197 5.54 -3.69 -6.33
C ILE A 197 5.57 -3.02 -7.71
N ALA A 198 5.55 -1.69 -7.79
CA ALA A 198 5.60 -0.95 -9.04
C ALA A 198 6.92 -1.15 -9.80
N GLU A 199 8.00 -1.50 -9.09
CA GLU A 199 9.30 -1.82 -9.69
C GLU A 199 9.38 -3.26 -10.25
N ILE A 200 8.40 -4.13 -9.92
CA ILE A 200 8.41 -5.52 -10.39
C ILE A 200 7.87 -5.58 -11.82
N GLU A 201 8.72 -5.97 -12.76
CA GLU A 201 8.31 -6.29 -14.13
C GLU A 201 8.05 -7.80 -14.27
N HIS A 202 6.78 -8.20 -14.18
CA HIS A 202 6.38 -9.59 -14.35
C HIS A 202 5.04 -9.70 -15.10
N PRO A 203 4.88 -10.62 -16.08
CA PRO A 203 3.67 -10.70 -16.91
C PRO A 203 2.40 -11.04 -16.12
N ASN A 204 2.53 -11.64 -14.94
CA ASN A 204 1.42 -12.05 -14.10
C ASN A 204 1.27 -11.20 -12.81
N ILE A 205 1.85 -10.02 -12.78
CA ILE A 205 1.63 -8.97 -11.78
C ILE A 205 1.01 -7.78 -12.49
N VAL A 206 0.04 -7.12 -11.86
CA VAL A 206 -0.58 -5.91 -12.41
C VAL A 206 0.46 -4.81 -12.56
N LYS A 207 0.51 -4.19 -13.73
CA LYS A 207 1.40 -3.06 -13.96
C LYS A 207 0.88 -1.82 -13.26
N ILE A 208 1.68 -1.25 -12.39
CA ILE A 208 1.42 0.02 -11.74
C ILE A 208 2.11 1.11 -12.56
N PHE A 209 1.35 2.13 -12.97
CA PHE A 209 1.85 3.22 -13.79
C PHE A 209 2.25 4.43 -12.98
N ASP A 210 1.55 4.66 -11.87
CA ASP A 210 1.75 5.85 -11.04
C ASP A 210 1.20 5.64 -9.63
N LEU A 211 1.83 6.32 -8.68
CA LEU A 211 1.41 6.40 -7.29
C LEU A 211 1.39 7.87 -6.90
N GLY A 212 0.28 8.36 -6.44
CA GLY A 212 0.16 9.76 -6.06
C GLY A 212 -0.51 9.94 -4.71
N VAL A 213 -0.18 11.06 -4.09
CA VAL A 213 -0.76 11.48 -2.82
C VAL A 213 -1.34 12.86 -2.99
N GLY A 214 -2.63 12.99 -2.73
CA GLY A 214 -3.33 14.25 -2.64
C GLY A 214 -3.46 14.72 -1.19
N ASP A 215 -4.12 15.86 -0.99
CA ASP A 215 -4.31 16.47 0.34
C ASP A 215 -5.11 15.57 1.30
N ASP A 216 -6.01 14.74 0.78
CA ASP A 216 -6.97 13.93 1.55
C ASP A 216 -7.07 12.48 1.08
N HIS A 217 -6.29 12.07 0.10
CA HIS A 217 -6.30 10.74 -0.48
C HIS A 217 -4.94 10.32 -1.01
N ALA A 218 -4.73 9.01 -1.13
CA ALA A 218 -3.72 8.48 -2.02
C ALA A 218 -4.39 7.77 -3.20
N HIS A 219 -3.70 7.67 -4.31
CA HIS A 219 -4.21 6.95 -5.46
C HIS A 219 -3.13 6.10 -6.10
N ILE A 220 -3.57 5.01 -6.68
CA ILE A 220 -2.74 4.06 -7.41
C ILE A 220 -3.32 3.96 -8.81
N VAL A 221 -2.50 4.21 -9.81
CA VAL A 221 -2.86 4.07 -11.23
C VAL A 221 -2.28 2.77 -11.75
N MET A 222 -3.13 1.91 -12.27
CA MET A 222 -2.71 0.59 -12.77
C MET A 222 -3.39 0.24 -14.09
N GLU A 223 -2.85 -0.76 -14.77
CA GLU A 223 -3.45 -1.27 -16.00
C GLU A 223 -4.89 -1.75 -15.79
N TYR A 224 -5.74 -1.54 -16.80
CA TYR A 224 -7.09 -2.08 -16.83
C TYR A 224 -7.08 -3.47 -17.43
N LEU A 225 -7.68 -4.44 -16.73
CA LEU A 225 -7.78 -5.83 -17.14
C LEU A 225 -9.26 -6.15 -17.33
N ASP A 226 -9.68 -6.36 -18.57
CA ASP A 226 -11.08 -6.51 -18.97
C ASP A 226 -11.59 -7.95 -19.05
N GLY A 227 -10.72 -8.95 -18.85
CA GLY A 227 -11.03 -10.37 -18.87
C GLY A 227 -11.87 -10.89 -17.68
N GLY A 228 -12.18 -10.02 -16.71
CA GLY A 228 -12.86 -10.37 -15.46
C GLY A 228 -11.94 -11.01 -14.43
N ASP A 229 -12.50 -11.46 -13.31
CA ASP A 229 -11.74 -12.07 -12.22
C ASP A 229 -11.78 -13.62 -12.28
N LEU A 230 -10.82 -14.25 -11.62
CA LEU A 230 -10.72 -15.71 -11.54
C LEU A 230 -11.93 -16.33 -10.81
N LYS A 231 -12.58 -15.60 -9.89
CA LYS A 231 -13.81 -16.08 -9.23
C LYS A 231 -14.95 -16.31 -10.24
N GLN A 232 -15.14 -15.36 -11.15
CA GLN A 232 -16.12 -15.49 -12.23
C GLN A 232 -15.75 -16.62 -13.20
N ARG A 233 -14.43 -16.78 -13.44
CA ARG A 233 -13.91 -17.85 -14.29
C ARG A 233 -14.13 -19.24 -13.68
N ILE A 234 -13.88 -19.41 -12.38
CA ILE A 234 -14.18 -20.65 -11.64
C ILE A 234 -15.66 -20.98 -11.71
N ALA A 235 -16.54 -19.99 -11.51
CA ALA A 235 -17.99 -20.20 -11.58
C ALA A 235 -18.49 -20.69 -12.94
N LYS A 236 -17.79 -20.34 -14.03
CA LYS A 236 -18.06 -20.83 -15.39
C LYS A 236 -17.46 -22.21 -15.68
N GLY A 237 -16.59 -22.69 -14.79
CA GLY A 237 -15.80 -23.90 -14.95
C GLY A 237 -14.44 -23.61 -15.60
N ILE A 238 -13.41 -24.29 -15.10
CA ILE A 238 -12.03 -24.23 -15.59
C ILE A 238 -11.61 -25.61 -16.06
N SER A 239 -11.00 -25.69 -17.23
CA SER A 239 -10.38 -26.94 -17.70
C SER A 239 -9.16 -27.28 -16.84
N GLU A 240 -8.84 -28.56 -16.68
CA GLU A 240 -7.63 -28.98 -15.94
C GLU A 240 -6.35 -28.35 -16.50
N PRO A 241 -6.10 -28.29 -17.83
CA PRO A 241 -4.93 -27.61 -18.37
C PRO A 241 -4.88 -26.09 -18.03
N ASP A 242 -6.03 -25.42 -18.04
CA ASP A 242 -6.10 -24.01 -17.65
C ASP A 242 -5.82 -23.81 -16.16
N ALA A 243 -6.37 -24.69 -15.31
CA ALA A 243 -6.13 -24.63 -13.86
C ALA A 243 -4.63 -24.78 -13.53
N VAL A 244 -3.94 -25.68 -14.20
CA VAL A 244 -2.47 -25.88 -14.06
C VAL A 244 -1.72 -24.65 -14.59
N ARG A 245 -2.10 -24.14 -15.76
CA ARG A 245 -1.48 -22.93 -16.31
C ARG A 245 -1.64 -21.73 -15.38
N TYR A 246 -2.83 -21.50 -14.85
CA TYR A 246 -3.06 -20.41 -13.88
C TYR A 246 -2.27 -20.61 -12.59
N LEU A 247 -2.20 -21.84 -12.07
CA LEU A 247 -1.39 -22.14 -10.91
C LEU A 247 0.08 -21.74 -11.13
N ARG A 248 0.68 -22.13 -12.26
CA ARG A 248 2.06 -21.74 -12.63
C ARG A 248 2.24 -20.22 -12.68
N GLN A 249 1.35 -19.54 -13.36
CA GLN A 249 1.41 -18.09 -13.51
C GLN A 249 1.33 -17.36 -12.16
N ILE A 250 0.41 -17.80 -11.29
CA ILE A 250 0.24 -17.21 -9.95
C ILE A 250 1.44 -17.54 -9.07
N ALA A 251 1.95 -18.77 -9.10
CA ALA A 251 3.12 -19.17 -8.32
C ALA A 251 4.37 -18.40 -8.74
N GLY A 252 4.61 -18.20 -10.04
CA GLY A 252 5.72 -17.39 -10.54
C GLY A 252 5.61 -15.92 -10.11
N ALA A 253 4.41 -15.34 -10.17
CA ALA A 253 4.18 -13.98 -9.69
C ALA A 253 4.41 -13.84 -8.17
N LEU A 254 3.92 -14.81 -7.37
CA LEU A 254 4.16 -14.82 -5.93
C LEU A 254 5.65 -14.95 -5.60
N ALA A 255 6.39 -15.81 -6.31
CA ALA A 255 7.83 -15.96 -6.10
C ALA A 255 8.56 -14.62 -6.27
N GLN A 256 8.25 -13.86 -7.32
CA GLN A 256 8.83 -12.53 -7.54
C GLN A 256 8.49 -11.52 -6.43
N VAL A 257 7.24 -11.51 -5.97
CA VAL A 257 6.81 -10.63 -4.88
C VAL A 257 7.51 -11.00 -3.57
N HIS A 258 7.68 -12.31 -3.31
CA HIS A 258 8.36 -12.80 -2.12
C HIS A 258 9.87 -12.49 -2.13
N GLU A 259 10.52 -12.46 -3.30
CA GLU A 259 11.94 -12.08 -3.43
C GLU A 259 12.23 -10.66 -2.95
N VAL A 260 11.28 -9.73 -3.14
CA VAL A 260 11.40 -8.35 -2.62
C VAL A 260 10.89 -8.20 -1.18
N GLY A 261 10.61 -9.31 -0.50
CA GLY A 261 10.18 -9.34 0.91
C GLY A 261 8.71 -8.96 1.14
N ILE A 262 7.89 -8.90 0.10
CA ILE A 262 6.47 -8.57 0.19
C ILE A 262 5.65 -9.86 0.25
N LEU A 263 4.61 -9.87 1.10
CA LEU A 263 3.60 -10.93 1.17
C LEU A 263 2.27 -10.42 0.62
N HIS A 264 1.55 -11.25 -0.15
CA HIS A 264 0.25 -10.87 -0.71
C HIS A 264 -0.84 -10.78 0.38
N ARG A 265 -0.88 -11.70 1.33
CA ARG A 265 -1.75 -11.75 2.54
C ARG A 265 -3.27 -11.80 2.30
N ASP A 266 -3.78 -11.44 1.15
CA ASP A 266 -5.20 -11.50 0.76
C ASP A 266 -5.38 -12.19 -0.59
N LEU A 267 -4.61 -13.25 -0.84
CA LEU A 267 -4.70 -14.01 -2.06
C LEU A 267 -6.04 -14.75 -2.13
N LYS A 268 -6.82 -14.41 -3.15
CA LYS A 268 -8.15 -14.98 -3.43
C LYS A 268 -8.50 -14.81 -4.90
N PRO A 269 -9.44 -15.57 -5.45
CA PRO A 269 -9.81 -15.48 -6.87
C PRO A 269 -10.26 -14.09 -7.32
N GLY A 270 -10.85 -13.28 -6.43
CA GLY A 270 -11.24 -11.90 -6.75
C GLY A 270 -10.07 -10.93 -6.89
N ASN A 271 -8.86 -11.29 -6.42
CA ASN A 271 -7.64 -10.51 -6.55
C ASN A 271 -6.72 -11.04 -7.66
N ILE A 272 -7.27 -11.88 -8.54
CA ILE A 272 -6.58 -12.44 -9.70
C ILE A 272 -7.45 -12.12 -10.92
N MET A 273 -6.95 -11.24 -11.78
CA MET A 273 -7.66 -10.81 -12.99
C MET A 273 -7.14 -11.56 -14.21
N LEU A 274 -8.00 -11.69 -15.23
CA LEU A 274 -7.64 -12.29 -16.52
C LEU A 274 -7.36 -11.20 -17.54
N ARG A 275 -6.37 -11.44 -18.40
CA ARG A 275 -6.10 -10.67 -19.62
C ARG A 275 -6.86 -11.27 -20.81
N ASN A 276 -6.90 -10.55 -21.92
CA ASN A 276 -7.55 -10.99 -23.16
C ASN A 276 -6.91 -12.25 -23.78
N ASP A 277 -5.62 -12.48 -23.53
CA ASP A 277 -4.89 -13.67 -23.93
C ASP A 277 -5.13 -14.89 -23.01
N ASN A 278 -6.06 -14.75 -22.05
CA ASN A 278 -6.36 -15.75 -21.03
C ASN A 278 -5.17 -16.03 -20.08
N SER A 279 -4.20 -15.14 -19.95
CA SER A 279 -3.24 -15.13 -18.85
C SER A 279 -3.84 -14.46 -17.61
N VAL A 280 -3.24 -14.71 -16.42
CA VAL A 280 -3.70 -14.09 -15.18
C VAL A 280 -2.71 -13.08 -14.66
N ALA A 281 -3.19 -12.10 -13.90
CA ALA A 281 -2.38 -11.12 -13.19
C ALA A 281 -2.87 -10.95 -11.75
N LEU A 282 -1.94 -10.94 -10.80
CA LEU A 282 -2.18 -10.59 -9.41
C LEU A 282 -2.45 -9.10 -9.29
N ILE A 283 -3.51 -8.77 -8.55
CA ILE A 283 -3.85 -7.41 -8.17
C ILE A 283 -4.02 -7.33 -6.65
N ASP A 284 -4.13 -6.13 -6.12
CA ASP A 284 -4.55 -5.89 -4.73
C ASP A 284 -3.77 -6.69 -3.66
N PHE A 285 -2.49 -6.39 -3.53
CA PHE A 285 -1.68 -6.88 -2.42
C PHE A 285 -2.31 -6.42 -1.09
N GLY A 286 -2.54 -7.37 -0.17
CA GLY A 286 -3.35 -7.19 1.05
C GLY A 286 -2.75 -6.30 2.13
N LEU A 287 -2.08 -5.23 1.73
CA LEU A 287 -1.40 -4.26 2.57
C LEU A 287 -2.39 -3.52 3.48
N ALA A 288 -3.58 -3.21 2.97
CA ALA A 288 -4.67 -2.66 3.78
C ALA A 288 -5.15 -3.62 4.88
N LYS A 289 -4.99 -4.94 4.69
CA LYS A 289 -5.37 -5.95 5.68
C LYS A 289 -4.37 -6.02 6.85
N ARG A 290 -3.09 -5.71 6.62
CA ARG A 290 -2.09 -5.58 7.68
C ARG A 290 -2.42 -4.44 8.63
N MET A 291 -2.87 -3.30 8.11
CA MET A 291 -3.32 -2.16 8.91
C MET A 291 -4.52 -2.54 9.78
N ARG A 292 -5.45 -3.37 9.27
CA ARG A 292 -6.64 -3.81 9.98
C ARG A 292 -6.34 -4.85 11.07
N LEU A 293 -5.55 -5.88 10.78
CA LEU A 293 -5.23 -6.92 11.76
C LEU A 293 -4.54 -6.35 13.01
N GLN A 294 -3.80 -5.27 12.91
CA GLN A 294 -3.24 -4.54 14.05
C GLN A 294 -4.31 -3.73 14.82
N LEU A 295 -5.38 -3.28 14.16
CA LEU A 295 -6.45 -2.47 14.76
C LEU A 295 -7.63 -3.33 15.28
N GLU A 296 -7.95 -4.46 14.64
CA GLU A 296 -9.15 -5.26 14.94
C GLU A 296 -8.95 -6.34 16.01
N ILE A 297 -7.71 -6.70 16.35
CA ILE A 297 -7.42 -7.57 17.51
C ILE A 297 -7.78 -6.86 18.85
N THR A 298 -8.06 -5.56 18.81
CA THR A 298 -8.28 -4.74 20.01
C THR A 298 -9.72 -4.41 20.35
N GLY A 299 -10.74 -4.72 19.54
CA GLY A 299 -12.03 -4.08 19.83
C GLY A 299 -13.34 -4.83 19.66
N SER A 300 -13.61 -5.58 18.61
CA SER A 300 -14.98 -6.04 18.34
C SER A 300 -15.16 -7.51 17.95
N GLY A 301 -14.11 -8.26 17.67
CA GLY A 301 -14.23 -9.69 17.31
C GLY A 301 -14.94 -9.97 15.97
N GLU A 302 -15.27 -8.96 15.19
CA GLU A 302 -15.94 -9.11 13.89
C GLU A 302 -14.92 -9.39 12.78
N ILE A 303 -15.05 -10.56 12.14
CA ILE A 303 -14.23 -10.94 11.00
C ILE A 303 -14.86 -10.36 9.73
N PHE A 304 -14.23 -9.34 9.14
CA PHE A 304 -14.69 -8.76 7.88
C PHE A 304 -14.38 -9.69 6.69
N GLY A 305 -15.43 -10.19 6.04
CA GLY A 305 -15.36 -11.09 4.88
C GLY A 305 -15.30 -12.56 5.28
N THR A 306 -15.52 -13.43 4.30
CA THR A 306 -15.56 -14.88 4.53
C THR A 306 -14.15 -15.45 4.36
N PRO A 307 -13.55 -16.10 5.39
CA PRO A 307 -12.13 -16.49 5.44
C PRO A 307 -11.81 -17.78 4.66
N TYR A 308 -12.40 -17.96 3.46
CA TYR A 308 -12.25 -19.20 2.69
C TYR A 308 -10.83 -19.50 2.19
N TYR A 309 -9.97 -18.48 2.08
CA TYR A 309 -8.60 -18.62 1.56
C TYR A 309 -7.53 -18.31 2.61
N MET A 310 -7.97 -18.08 3.84
CA MET A 310 -7.10 -17.73 4.96
C MET A 310 -6.30 -18.93 5.43
N SER A 311 -5.01 -18.76 5.65
CA SER A 311 -4.19 -19.81 6.26
C SER A 311 -4.52 -20.01 7.74
N PRO A 312 -4.23 -21.19 8.33
CA PRO A 312 -4.46 -21.45 9.75
C PRO A 312 -3.81 -20.43 10.67
N GLU A 313 -2.56 -20.04 10.40
CA GLU A 313 -1.80 -19.05 11.17
C GLU A 313 -2.41 -17.65 11.09
N GLN A 314 -2.92 -17.24 9.92
CA GLN A 314 -3.67 -15.99 9.77
C GLN A 314 -4.95 -15.99 10.60
N GLY A 315 -5.67 -17.13 10.58
CA GLY A 315 -6.92 -17.27 11.32
C GLY A 315 -6.75 -17.25 12.86
N HIS A 316 -5.55 -17.57 13.35
CA HIS A 316 -5.20 -17.53 14.77
C HIS A 316 -4.43 -16.26 15.17
N GLY A 317 -4.16 -15.34 14.24
CA GLY A 317 -3.37 -14.13 14.53
C GLY A 317 -1.89 -14.41 14.82
N ASN A 318 -1.36 -15.56 14.39
CA ASN A 318 0.04 -15.93 14.55
C ASN A 318 0.91 -15.23 13.50
N GLY A 319 2.23 -15.33 13.65
CA GLY A 319 3.18 -14.81 12.65
C GLY A 319 2.91 -15.38 11.25
N VAL A 320 2.89 -14.51 10.26
CA VAL A 320 2.59 -14.83 8.84
C VAL A 320 3.87 -14.69 8.04
N ASP A 321 4.21 -15.72 7.25
CA ASP A 321 5.30 -15.70 6.28
C ASP A 321 4.80 -16.03 4.86
N LEU A 322 5.70 -16.16 3.90
CA LEU A 322 5.39 -16.44 2.50
C LEU A 322 4.59 -17.75 2.29
N ARG A 323 4.70 -18.70 3.22
CA ARG A 323 3.98 -19.98 3.18
C ARG A 323 2.47 -19.83 3.43
N SER A 324 2.05 -18.68 3.98
CA SER A 324 0.63 -18.34 4.09
C SER A 324 0.00 -18.06 2.72
N ASP A 325 0.73 -17.41 1.81
CA ASP A 325 0.28 -17.20 0.43
C ASP A 325 0.27 -18.52 -0.35
N ILE A 326 1.24 -19.41 -0.11
CA ILE A 326 1.27 -20.76 -0.69
C ILE A 326 0.04 -21.56 -0.25
N TYR A 327 -0.37 -21.47 1.01
CA TYR A 327 -1.59 -22.09 1.49
C TYR A 327 -2.83 -21.54 0.77
N SER A 328 -2.95 -20.22 0.67
CA SER A 328 -4.05 -19.57 -0.04
C SER A 328 -4.10 -19.99 -1.51
N LEU A 329 -2.94 -20.10 -2.18
CA LEU A 329 -2.81 -20.61 -3.54
C LEU A 329 -3.26 -22.08 -3.63
N GLY A 330 -2.95 -22.90 -2.65
CA GLY A 330 -3.43 -24.30 -2.56
C GLY A 330 -4.95 -24.40 -2.49
N VAL A 331 -5.60 -23.51 -1.71
CA VAL A 331 -7.06 -23.41 -1.65
C VAL A 331 -7.65 -23.02 -3.01
N ILE A 332 -7.04 -22.05 -3.69
CA ILE A 332 -7.46 -21.59 -5.02
C ILE A 332 -7.28 -22.72 -6.05
N PHE A 333 -6.17 -23.44 -6.00
CA PHE A 333 -5.92 -24.55 -6.92
C PHE A 333 -6.93 -25.68 -6.74
N PHE A 334 -7.23 -26.05 -5.50
CA PHE A 334 -8.29 -27.04 -5.22
C PHE A 334 -9.63 -26.57 -5.80
N GLU A 335 -10.00 -25.31 -5.61
CA GLU A 335 -11.25 -24.74 -6.14
C GLU A 335 -11.26 -24.68 -7.67
N MET A 336 -10.14 -24.33 -8.33
CA MET A 336 -10.03 -24.36 -9.79
C MET A 336 -10.23 -25.77 -10.36
N LEU A 337 -9.71 -26.81 -9.70
CA LEU A 337 -9.81 -28.20 -10.13
C LEU A 337 -11.20 -28.82 -9.91
N THR A 338 -11.87 -28.42 -8.82
CA THR A 338 -13.11 -29.10 -8.37
C THR A 338 -14.37 -28.26 -8.56
N GLY A 339 -14.24 -26.94 -8.69
CA GLY A 339 -15.34 -25.98 -8.61
C GLY A 339 -15.82 -25.72 -7.17
N GLU A 340 -15.19 -26.35 -6.16
CA GLU A 340 -15.60 -26.28 -4.78
C GLU A 340 -14.46 -25.92 -3.83
N LYS A 341 -14.79 -25.18 -2.76
CA LYS A 341 -13.81 -24.86 -1.72
C LYS A 341 -13.49 -26.07 -0.83
N PRO A 342 -12.22 -26.31 -0.45
CA PRO A 342 -11.84 -27.48 0.35
C PRO A 342 -12.44 -27.44 1.78
N PHE A 343 -12.67 -26.26 2.33
CA PHE A 343 -13.20 -26.10 3.69
C PHE A 343 -14.39 -25.14 3.67
N ARG A 344 -15.55 -25.59 4.17
CA ARG A 344 -16.80 -24.83 4.22
C ARG A 344 -17.45 -25.01 5.57
N ALA A 345 -18.05 -23.94 6.10
CA ALA A 345 -18.92 -23.96 7.27
C ALA A 345 -19.90 -22.80 7.19
N ASP A 346 -20.93 -22.82 8.03
CA ASP A 346 -21.98 -21.79 8.06
C ASP A 346 -21.54 -20.49 8.71
N THR A 347 -20.44 -20.52 9.49
CA THR A 347 -19.90 -19.34 10.17
C THR A 347 -18.42 -19.11 9.81
N ALA A 348 -17.97 -17.86 9.88
CA ALA A 348 -16.57 -17.50 9.64
C ALA A 348 -15.62 -18.25 10.60
N MET A 349 -15.96 -18.34 11.87
CA MET A 349 -15.18 -19.10 12.86
C MET A 349 -15.16 -20.61 12.55
N GLY A 350 -16.28 -21.16 12.06
CA GLY A 350 -16.34 -22.54 11.61
C GLY A 350 -15.42 -22.80 10.43
N ILE A 351 -15.29 -21.86 9.50
CA ILE A 351 -14.36 -21.96 8.35
C ILE A 351 -12.92 -21.94 8.87
N ILE A 352 -12.56 -20.98 9.73
CA ILE A 352 -11.22 -20.87 10.34
C ILE A 352 -10.87 -22.17 11.07
N TYR A 353 -11.80 -22.70 11.88
CA TYR A 353 -11.59 -23.97 12.57
C TYR A 353 -11.30 -25.12 11.59
N ARG A 354 -12.05 -25.20 10.47
CA ARG A 354 -11.82 -26.23 9.45
C ARG A 354 -10.47 -26.07 8.76
N HIS A 355 -10.05 -24.86 8.43
CA HIS A 355 -8.71 -24.61 7.91
C HIS A 355 -7.62 -25.11 8.86
N ALA A 356 -7.82 -24.94 10.17
CA ALA A 356 -6.85 -25.36 11.17
C ALA A 356 -6.85 -26.88 11.45
N GLN A 357 -8.04 -27.52 11.48
CA GLN A 357 -8.20 -28.86 12.06
C GLN A 357 -8.68 -29.94 11.08
N SER A 358 -9.44 -29.58 10.04
CA SER A 358 -9.98 -30.60 9.15
C SER A 358 -8.93 -31.18 8.21
N PRO A 359 -8.94 -32.50 7.93
CA PRO A 359 -8.01 -33.09 6.94
C PRO A 359 -8.22 -32.47 5.57
N VAL A 360 -7.18 -32.48 4.76
CA VAL A 360 -7.24 -32.04 3.36
C VAL A 360 -8.18 -32.97 2.59
N PRO A 361 -9.20 -32.46 1.89
CA PRO A 361 -10.13 -33.30 1.15
C PRO A 361 -9.43 -34.05 0.01
N LEU A 362 -9.92 -35.25 -0.31
CA LEU A 362 -9.44 -36.00 -1.45
C LEU A 362 -10.00 -35.40 -2.76
N LEU A 363 -9.11 -35.27 -3.72
CA LEU A 363 -9.49 -34.92 -5.08
C LEU A 363 -10.21 -36.10 -5.77
N PRO A 364 -11.12 -35.85 -6.71
CA PRO A 364 -11.67 -36.88 -7.58
C PRO A 364 -10.56 -37.72 -8.23
N THR A 365 -10.79 -39.03 -8.44
CA THR A 365 -9.78 -39.99 -8.94
C THR A 365 -9.06 -39.50 -10.21
N ARG A 366 -9.78 -38.83 -11.13
CA ARG A 366 -9.19 -38.25 -12.37
C ARG A 366 -8.14 -37.17 -12.10
N LEU A 367 -8.17 -36.54 -10.92
CA LEU A 367 -7.30 -35.46 -10.49
C LEU A 367 -6.29 -35.92 -9.41
N ALA A 368 -6.26 -37.20 -9.08
CA ALA A 368 -5.45 -37.76 -7.99
C ALA A 368 -3.95 -37.48 -8.13
N LYS A 369 -3.47 -37.24 -9.34
CA LYS A 369 -2.07 -36.87 -9.60
C LYS A 369 -1.65 -35.55 -8.91
N TYR A 370 -2.59 -34.66 -8.62
CA TYR A 370 -2.32 -33.37 -7.91
C TYR A 370 -2.47 -33.47 -6.38
N GLN A 371 -2.91 -34.63 -5.86
CA GLN A 371 -3.20 -34.77 -4.43
C GLN A 371 -1.96 -34.52 -3.54
N ALA A 372 -0.79 -34.97 -3.97
CA ALA A 372 0.44 -34.76 -3.22
C ALA A 372 0.78 -33.27 -3.08
N LEU A 373 0.72 -32.52 -4.18
CA LEU A 373 0.93 -31.07 -4.20
C LEU A 373 -0.12 -30.34 -3.32
N ILE A 374 -1.39 -30.68 -3.47
CA ILE A 374 -2.47 -30.10 -2.64
C ILE A 374 -2.24 -30.38 -1.15
N ASN A 375 -1.81 -31.58 -0.79
CA ASN A 375 -1.54 -31.93 0.60
C ASN A 375 -0.38 -31.09 1.18
N MET A 376 0.67 -30.85 0.41
CA MET A 376 1.79 -30.01 0.82
C MET A 376 1.37 -28.55 0.94
N MET A 377 0.70 -27.98 -0.07
CA MET A 377 0.24 -26.58 -0.02
C MET A 377 -0.75 -26.34 1.13
N LEU A 378 -1.66 -27.29 1.40
CA LEU A 378 -2.70 -27.20 2.44
C LEU A 378 -2.28 -27.82 3.78
N ALA A 379 -0.99 -28.12 3.99
CA ALA A 379 -0.49 -28.57 5.29
C ALA A 379 -0.81 -27.55 6.38
N LYS A 380 -1.25 -28.04 7.55
CA LYS A 380 -1.73 -27.17 8.64
C LYS A 380 -0.62 -26.33 9.25
N LYS A 381 0.56 -26.91 9.39
CA LYS A 381 1.76 -26.27 9.90
C LYS A 381 2.58 -25.70 8.75
N PRO A 382 3.00 -24.42 8.78
CA PRO A 382 3.80 -23.82 7.71
C PRO A 382 5.07 -24.60 7.37
N GLU A 383 5.76 -25.18 8.37
CA GLU A 383 6.98 -25.97 8.19
C GLU A 383 6.81 -27.27 7.39
N ASN A 384 5.58 -27.70 7.14
CA ASN A 384 5.25 -28.87 6.33
C ASN A 384 4.78 -28.50 4.91
N ARG A 385 4.85 -27.21 4.55
CA ARG A 385 4.51 -26.70 3.21
C ARG A 385 5.77 -26.59 2.36
N LEU A 386 5.58 -26.24 1.08
CA LEU A 386 6.67 -25.79 0.22
C LEU A 386 7.36 -24.56 0.84
N ASP A 387 8.68 -24.48 0.69
CA ASP A 387 9.47 -23.37 1.24
C ASP A 387 9.37 -22.10 0.39
N SER A 388 9.05 -22.25 -0.90
CA SER A 388 8.84 -21.12 -1.80
C SER A 388 7.73 -21.40 -2.82
N ALA A 389 7.14 -20.34 -3.37
CA ALA A 389 6.15 -20.46 -4.45
C ALA A 389 6.78 -21.00 -5.75
N ALA A 390 8.08 -20.80 -5.95
CA ALA A 390 8.80 -21.31 -7.12
C ALA A 390 8.81 -22.86 -7.17
N GLU A 391 8.83 -23.53 -6.02
CA GLU A 391 8.81 -24.99 -5.95
C GLU A 391 7.52 -25.62 -6.50
N VAL A 392 6.44 -24.87 -6.62
CA VAL A 392 5.18 -25.36 -7.20
C VAL A 392 5.39 -25.93 -8.60
N GLU A 393 6.30 -25.33 -9.40
CA GLU A 393 6.60 -25.77 -10.77
C GLU A 393 7.20 -27.20 -10.80
N GLU A 394 7.98 -27.57 -9.80
CA GLU A 394 8.62 -28.90 -9.71
C GLU A 394 7.61 -30.05 -9.52
N TRP A 395 6.38 -29.70 -9.12
CA TRP A 395 5.28 -30.64 -8.84
C TRP A 395 4.25 -30.76 -9.96
N LEU A 396 4.40 -30.01 -11.04
CA LEU A 396 3.48 -29.92 -12.18
C LEU A 396 4.04 -30.55 -13.44
#